data_e3ca867f99d951b5d2f172be2721f0b6
#
_entry.id   e3ca867f99d951b5d2f172be2721f0b6
#
_cell.length_a   1.000
_cell.length_b   1.000
_cell.length_c   1.000
_cell.angle_alpha   90.00
_cell.angle_beta   90.00
_cell.angle_gamma   90.00
#
_symmetry.space_group_name_H-M   'P 1'
#
loop_
_entity.id
_entity.type
_entity.pdbx_description
1 polymer ?
#
loop_
_entity_poly.entity_id
_entity_poly.type
_entity_poly.pdbx_seq_one_letter_code
_entity_poly.pdbx_strand_id
1 'polypeptide(L)'
;TPLCDLISYFFSCDLWLVTSLFGLFSSQVLVLFYVFYESTLIPVSLMIAVWVLHKPVWASPPFFLFTFAVSLFMLFWLITMWLKTCTTDIPTLMQTGFSQPLQGWLLLAFVLAFGVKLPLFPLHAWLPDAYTEAPTPATAMMSGVLSKTGAYGLLRFGVLMFPDAARVFAPYILALGVAAILYAAIVAYAQSDMKKMVAYSSFSHMGMIAVGLFTLTAEGIDGAIFQMLSHGVVIAALFFCVAAVAWRAETRDIDALGGVARQMPILSLLAMLFTMANVGLPGTGSFVGELLVLMGAVHVSLWVALLAGSTMILGAVYMLSLYRRVLFGGVKGTVGLLRDLTAGEMAVLVPLAVVTLWMGVHPSTFTRLFD
;
A
#
# COMPACT_ATOMS: atom_id res chain seq x y z
N THR A 1 23.83 21.27 15.30
CA THR A 1 23.52 22.12 14.13
C THR A 1 22.08 21.86 13.72
N PRO A 2 21.32 22.86 13.19
CA PRO A 2 19.91 22.69 12.83
C PRO A 2 19.60 21.48 11.95
N LEU A 3 20.55 21.10 11.10
CA LEU A 3 20.44 19.92 10.22
C LEU A 3 20.47 18.59 11.00
N CYS A 4 21.35 18.48 12.02
CA CYS A 4 21.39 17.28 12.86
C CYS A 4 20.14 17.13 13.70
N ASP A 5 19.60 18.25 14.20
CA ASP A 5 18.35 18.25 14.97
C ASP A 5 17.20 17.81 14.08
N LEU A 6 17.13 18.29 12.84
CA LEU A 6 16.10 17.91 11.86
C LEU A 6 16.14 16.41 11.53
N ILE A 7 17.33 15.84 11.36
CA ILE A 7 17.52 14.40 11.13
C ILE A 7 17.06 13.60 12.36
N SER A 8 17.43 14.04 13.57
CA SER A 8 17.03 13.38 14.80
C SER A 8 15.51 13.38 14.99
N TYR A 9 14.84 14.48 14.65
CA TYR A 9 13.37 14.54 14.67
C TYR A 9 12.73 13.58 13.66
N PHE A 10 13.32 13.45 12.45
CA PHE A 10 12.82 12.49 11.46
C PHE A 10 12.88 11.06 11.98
N PHE A 11 14.04 10.64 12.51
CA PHE A 11 14.17 9.31 13.09
C PHE A 11 13.28 9.07 14.30
N SER A 12 13.02 10.11 15.11
CA SER A 12 12.08 10.01 16.23
C SER A 12 10.65 9.77 15.74
N CYS A 13 10.23 10.45 14.67
CA CYS A 13 8.93 10.20 14.03
C CYS A 13 8.84 8.80 13.43
N ASP A 14 9.92 8.33 12.78
CA ASP A 14 9.97 6.99 12.19
C ASP A 14 9.89 5.91 13.27
N LEU A 15 10.66 6.01 14.36
CA LEU A 15 10.58 5.10 15.50
C LEU A 15 9.18 5.11 16.16
N TRP A 16 8.56 6.29 16.29
CA TRP A 16 7.18 6.38 16.79
C TRP A 16 6.21 5.65 15.87
N LEU A 17 6.33 5.85 14.55
CA LEU A 17 5.50 5.16 13.56
C LEU A 17 5.67 3.63 13.66
N VAL A 18 6.91 3.13 13.70
CA VAL A 18 7.21 1.71 13.83
C VAL A 18 6.64 1.12 15.11
N THR A 19 6.80 1.82 16.25
CA THR A 19 6.22 1.40 17.54
C THR A 19 4.70 1.33 17.47
N SER A 20 4.06 2.33 16.87
CA SER A 20 2.60 2.35 16.70
C SER A 20 2.10 1.21 15.80
N LEU A 21 2.84 0.87 14.74
CA LEU A 21 2.51 -0.25 13.85
C LEU A 21 2.65 -1.59 14.59
N PHE A 22 3.72 -1.82 15.37
CA PHE A 22 3.84 -3.02 16.18
C PHE A 22 2.71 -3.15 17.19
N GLY A 23 2.39 -2.07 17.91
CA GLY A 23 1.26 -2.03 18.84
C GLY A 23 -0.08 -2.33 18.15
N LEU A 24 -0.30 -1.79 16.94
CA LEU A 24 -1.50 -2.00 16.16
C LEU A 24 -1.68 -3.48 15.77
N PHE A 25 -0.66 -4.10 15.20
CA PHE A 25 -0.76 -5.50 14.72
C PHE A 25 -0.82 -6.50 15.87
N SER A 26 -0.23 -6.21 17.02
CA SER A 26 -0.21 -7.09 18.19
C SER A 26 -1.39 -6.91 19.15
N SER A 27 -2.23 -5.87 18.97
CA SER A 27 -3.32 -5.56 19.88
C SER A 27 -4.40 -6.65 19.88
N GLN A 28 -4.76 -7.15 21.07
CA GLN A 28 -5.90 -8.02 21.31
C GLN A 28 -7.09 -7.28 21.91
N VAL A 29 -6.93 -6.00 22.24
CA VAL A 29 -7.95 -5.12 22.81
C VAL A 29 -8.31 -4.05 21.78
N LEU A 30 -9.61 -3.91 21.47
CA LEU A 30 -10.10 -3.03 20.41
C LEU A 30 -9.78 -1.55 20.65
N VAL A 31 -9.84 -1.10 21.91
CA VAL A 31 -9.46 0.28 22.27
C VAL A 31 -7.96 0.51 22.06
N LEU A 32 -7.12 -0.45 22.44
CA LEU A 32 -5.67 -0.36 22.24
C LEU A 32 -5.31 -0.35 20.76
N PHE A 33 -5.98 -1.19 19.95
CA PHE A 33 -5.88 -1.15 18.49
C PHE A 33 -6.19 0.26 17.95
N TYR A 34 -7.30 0.87 18.40
CA TYR A 34 -7.70 2.20 17.98
C TYR A 34 -6.65 3.26 18.35
N VAL A 35 -6.14 3.22 19.58
CA VAL A 35 -5.09 4.17 20.04
C VAL A 35 -3.84 4.08 19.16
N PHE A 36 -3.36 2.87 18.87
CA PHE A 36 -2.21 2.70 17.98
C PHE A 36 -2.54 3.07 16.52
N TYR A 37 -3.76 2.81 16.06
CA TYR A 37 -4.22 3.19 14.73
C TYR A 37 -4.17 4.72 14.54
N GLU A 38 -4.65 5.49 15.52
CA GLU A 38 -4.58 6.96 15.52
C GLU A 38 -3.14 7.46 15.71
N SER A 39 -2.38 6.81 16.59
CA SER A 39 -0.99 7.17 16.85
C SER A 39 -0.12 7.13 15.59
N THR A 40 -0.46 6.34 14.56
CA THR A 40 0.27 6.34 13.29
C THR A 40 0.09 7.62 12.48
N LEU A 41 -1.00 8.38 12.68
CA LEU A 41 -1.29 9.58 11.91
C LEU A 41 -0.36 10.75 12.23
N ILE A 42 -0.02 10.90 13.51
CA ILE A 42 0.78 12.03 13.99
C ILE A 42 2.17 12.03 13.35
N PRO A 43 2.99 10.97 13.50
CA PRO A 43 4.34 10.98 12.94
C PRO A 43 4.33 11.08 11.41
N VAL A 44 3.39 10.45 10.73
CA VAL A 44 3.29 10.54 9.26
C VAL A 44 2.95 11.96 8.82
N SER A 45 1.97 12.61 9.49
CA SER A 45 1.61 13.98 9.17
C SER A 45 2.74 14.95 9.41
N LEU A 46 3.52 14.76 10.49
CA LEU A 46 4.71 15.54 10.78
C LEU A 46 5.80 15.32 9.71
N MET A 47 6.06 14.07 9.33
CA MET A 47 7.04 13.77 8.27
C MET A 47 6.65 14.40 6.94
N ILE A 48 5.35 14.41 6.58
CA ILE A 48 4.89 15.09 5.37
C ILE A 48 4.99 16.62 5.53
N ALA A 49 4.61 17.19 6.67
CA ALA A 49 4.55 18.64 6.85
C ALA A 49 5.93 19.31 6.91
N VAL A 50 6.89 18.67 7.58
CA VAL A 50 8.21 19.27 7.88
C VAL A 50 9.22 19.01 6.76
N TRP A 51 9.19 17.84 6.11
CA TRP A 51 10.20 17.41 5.13
C TRP A 51 9.67 17.36 3.69
N VAL A 52 8.57 18.04 3.39
CA VAL A 52 8.03 18.16 2.03
C VAL A 52 9.03 18.80 1.06
N LEU A 53 9.10 18.26 -0.15
CA LEU A 53 10.06 18.68 -1.16
C LEU A 53 9.62 19.91 -1.97
N HIS A 54 8.32 20.05 -2.31
CA HIS A 54 7.87 21.09 -3.26
C HIS A 54 6.62 21.88 -2.86
N LYS A 55 5.67 21.31 -2.12
CA LYS A 55 4.41 21.99 -1.75
C LYS A 55 4.04 21.75 -0.27
N PRO A 56 4.69 22.42 0.67
CA PRO A 56 4.63 22.07 2.10
C PRO A 56 3.25 22.16 2.75
N VAL A 57 2.36 23.03 2.27
CA VAL A 57 1.15 23.39 2.99
C VAL A 57 -0.07 22.53 2.63
N TRP A 58 -0.09 21.86 1.49
CA TRP A 58 -1.32 21.27 0.95
C TRP A 58 -1.43 19.74 1.02
N ALA A 59 -0.34 19.01 1.21
CA ALA A 59 -0.36 17.54 1.20
C ALA A 59 -0.68 16.92 2.59
N SER A 60 -0.19 17.52 3.67
CA SER A 60 -0.38 17.00 5.04
C SER A 60 -1.79 17.22 5.60
N PRO A 61 -2.40 18.44 5.54
CA PRO A 61 -3.71 18.67 6.12
C PRO A 61 -4.82 17.79 5.53
N PRO A 62 -4.94 17.59 4.19
CA PRO A 62 -5.94 16.69 3.64
C PRO A 62 -5.78 15.26 4.11
N PHE A 63 -4.54 14.74 4.17
CA PHE A 63 -4.26 13.40 4.69
C PHE A 63 -4.72 13.26 6.15
N PHE A 64 -4.27 14.18 7.01
CA PHE A 64 -4.61 14.14 8.44
C PHE A 64 -6.11 14.30 8.69
N LEU A 65 -6.71 15.36 8.16
CA LEU A 65 -8.11 15.68 8.41
C LEU A 65 -9.06 14.62 7.86
N PHE A 66 -8.78 14.12 6.65
CA PHE A 66 -9.61 13.11 6.02
C PHE A 66 -9.55 11.77 6.78
N THR A 67 -8.34 11.34 7.16
CA THR A 67 -8.16 10.09 7.91
C THR A 67 -8.73 10.21 9.32
N PHE A 68 -8.47 11.31 10.02
CA PHE A 68 -8.94 11.56 11.38
C PHE A 68 -10.47 11.65 11.46
N ALA A 69 -11.10 12.40 10.55
CA ALA A 69 -12.56 12.55 10.56
C ALA A 69 -13.30 11.23 10.42
N VAL A 70 -12.78 10.33 9.57
CA VAL A 70 -13.41 9.03 9.35
C VAL A 70 -13.11 8.04 10.48
N SER A 71 -11.96 8.17 11.13
CA SER A 71 -11.62 7.33 12.29
C SER A 71 -12.43 7.70 13.54
N LEU A 72 -12.85 8.95 13.69
CA LEU A 72 -13.82 9.34 14.75
C LEU A 72 -15.16 8.63 14.58
N PHE A 73 -15.59 8.40 13.34
CA PHE A 73 -16.80 7.60 13.09
C PHE A 73 -16.62 6.14 13.53
N MET A 74 -15.44 5.56 13.30
CA MET A 74 -15.10 4.24 13.84
C MET A 74 -15.11 4.22 15.38
N LEU A 75 -14.58 5.27 16.04
CA LEU A 75 -14.58 5.40 17.49
C LEU A 75 -16.01 5.38 18.06
N PHE A 76 -16.93 6.10 17.45
CA PHE A 76 -18.34 6.10 17.85
C PHE A 76 -18.91 4.69 17.89
N TRP A 77 -18.67 3.90 16.87
CA TRP A 77 -19.17 2.53 16.79
C TRP A 77 -18.41 1.56 17.72
N LEU A 78 -17.14 1.82 18.00
CA LEU A 78 -16.36 1.11 18.99
C LEU A 78 -16.98 1.29 20.41
N ILE A 79 -17.33 2.53 20.75
CA ILE A 79 -18.04 2.83 22.01
C ILE A 79 -19.41 2.13 22.05
N THR A 80 -20.13 2.10 20.92
CA THR A 80 -21.41 1.40 20.82
C THR A 80 -21.25 -0.11 21.06
N MET A 81 -20.21 -0.74 20.52
CA MET A 81 -19.90 -2.15 20.79
C MET A 81 -19.63 -2.37 22.28
N TRP A 82 -18.78 -1.55 22.88
CA TRP A 82 -18.47 -1.64 24.31
C TRP A 82 -19.71 -1.47 25.20
N LEU A 83 -20.59 -0.51 24.93
CA LEU A 83 -21.83 -0.30 25.69
C LEU A 83 -22.77 -1.50 25.61
N LYS A 84 -22.74 -2.28 24.50
CA LYS A 84 -23.60 -3.46 24.33
C LYS A 84 -23.01 -4.74 24.92
N THR A 85 -21.70 -4.86 24.94
CA THR A 85 -21.00 -6.10 25.30
C THR A 85 -20.25 -6.02 26.62
N CYS A 86 -20.05 -4.81 27.16
CA CYS A 86 -19.22 -4.49 28.32
C CYS A 86 -17.78 -5.01 28.22
N THR A 87 -17.30 -5.31 26.99
CA THR A 87 -15.93 -5.76 26.75
C THR A 87 -15.34 -5.09 25.53
N THR A 88 -14.02 -4.99 25.50
CA THR A 88 -13.23 -4.54 24.34
C THR A 88 -12.22 -5.60 23.89
N ASP A 89 -12.28 -6.78 24.48
CA ASP A 89 -11.47 -7.93 24.11
C ASP A 89 -11.89 -8.47 22.75
N ILE A 90 -10.99 -8.48 21.77
CA ILE A 90 -11.31 -8.82 20.38
C ILE A 90 -11.77 -10.29 20.24
N PRO A 91 -11.10 -11.29 20.83
CA PRO A 91 -11.56 -12.67 20.79
C PRO A 91 -12.99 -12.85 21.34
N THR A 92 -13.32 -12.19 22.44
CA THR A 92 -14.66 -12.22 23.03
C THR A 92 -15.69 -11.54 22.13
N LEU A 93 -15.34 -10.39 21.52
CA LEU A 93 -16.20 -9.67 20.58
C LEU A 93 -16.50 -10.49 19.32
N MET A 94 -15.54 -11.26 18.80
CA MET A 94 -15.73 -12.15 17.65
C MET A 94 -16.72 -13.29 17.94
N GLN A 95 -16.81 -13.72 19.21
CA GLN A 95 -17.76 -14.76 19.64
C GLN A 95 -19.14 -14.17 19.98
N THR A 96 -19.23 -12.87 20.19
CA THR A 96 -20.48 -12.18 20.52
C THR A 96 -21.28 -11.95 19.24
N GLY A 97 -22.40 -12.61 19.07
CA GLY A 97 -23.28 -12.37 17.92
C GLY A 97 -23.95 -10.98 17.99
N PHE A 98 -23.71 -10.15 16.98
CA PHE A 98 -24.43 -8.88 16.82
C PHE A 98 -25.65 -9.07 15.90
N SER A 99 -26.74 -8.33 16.14
CA SER A 99 -27.91 -8.36 15.23
C SER A 99 -27.53 -7.85 13.84
N GLN A 100 -28.11 -8.45 12.79
CA GLN A 100 -27.80 -8.10 11.40
C GLN A 100 -27.83 -6.58 11.09
N PRO A 101 -28.84 -5.81 11.51
CA PRO A 101 -28.83 -4.34 11.28
C PRO A 101 -27.65 -3.65 11.93
N LEU A 102 -27.26 -4.08 13.15
CA LEU A 102 -26.13 -3.51 13.85
C LEU A 102 -24.81 -3.88 13.17
N GLN A 103 -24.62 -5.14 12.75
CA GLN A 103 -23.45 -5.56 11.98
C GLN A 103 -23.26 -4.69 10.73
N GLY A 104 -24.33 -4.35 10.00
CA GLY A 104 -24.28 -3.50 8.81
C GLY A 104 -23.71 -2.11 9.11
N TRP A 105 -24.16 -1.44 10.17
CA TRP A 105 -23.65 -0.13 10.57
C TRP A 105 -22.21 -0.17 11.08
N LEU A 106 -21.87 -1.20 11.87
CA LEU A 106 -20.52 -1.43 12.37
C LEU A 106 -19.56 -1.66 11.19
N LEU A 107 -19.91 -2.55 10.26
CA LEU A 107 -19.09 -2.83 9.09
C LEU A 107 -18.93 -1.58 8.20
N LEU A 108 -19.99 -0.81 7.97
CA LEU A 108 -19.92 0.43 7.19
C LEU A 108 -18.89 1.41 7.79
N ALA A 109 -18.91 1.58 9.11
CA ALA A 109 -17.95 2.46 9.79
C ALA A 109 -16.51 1.96 9.65
N PHE A 110 -16.29 0.66 9.81
CA PHE A 110 -14.96 0.07 9.63
C PHE A 110 -14.51 0.12 8.16
N VAL A 111 -15.40 -0.13 7.21
CA VAL A 111 -15.09 0.00 5.77
C VAL A 111 -14.70 1.44 5.42
N LEU A 112 -15.39 2.42 5.95
CA LEU A 112 -15.02 3.83 5.75
C LEU A 112 -13.66 4.15 6.37
N ALA A 113 -13.45 3.82 7.65
CA ALA A 113 -12.22 4.12 8.36
C ALA A 113 -11.00 3.42 7.74
N PHE A 114 -11.10 2.13 7.50
CA PHE A 114 -10.02 1.34 6.92
C PHE A 114 -9.88 1.57 5.42
N GLY A 115 -10.99 1.85 4.71
CA GLY A 115 -11.00 2.16 3.29
C GLY A 115 -10.29 3.46 2.93
N VAL A 116 -10.20 4.41 3.85
CA VAL A 116 -9.34 5.59 3.68
C VAL A 116 -7.87 5.19 3.73
N LYS A 117 -7.43 4.40 4.72
CA LYS A 117 -6.03 3.95 4.81
C LYS A 117 -5.64 2.94 3.74
N LEU A 118 -6.55 2.03 3.35
CA LEU A 118 -6.39 1.08 2.23
C LEU A 118 -6.46 1.76 0.86
N PRO A 119 -6.65 3.02 0.75
CA PRO A 119 -7.20 3.90 -0.28
C PRO A 119 -8.19 3.22 -1.23
N LEU A 120 -9.35 2.80 -0.67
CA LEU A 120 -10.43 2.27 -1.49
C LEU A 120 -11.05 3.40 -2.35
N PHE A 121 -11.45 3.12 -3.60
CA PHE A 121 -12.14 4.12 -4.41
C PHE A 121 -13.51 4.46 -3.80
N PRO A 122 -13.91 5.74 -3.68
CA PRO A 122 -13.23 6.98 -4.06
C PRO A 122 -12.38 7.62 -2.92
N LEU A 123 -12.14 6.93 -1.81
CA LEU A 123 -11.49 7.45 -0.60
C LEU A 123 -9.96 7.63 -0.74
N HIS A 124 -9.41 7.59 -1.95
CA HIS A 124 -7.98 7.55 -2.26
C HIS A 124 -7.33 8.92 -2.51
N ALA A 125 -8.11 10.01 -2.55
CA ALA A 125 -7.64 11.31 -3.06
C ALA A 125 -6.38 11.87 -2.35
N TRP A 126 -6.16 11.50 -1.10
CA TRP A 126 -5.00 11.92 -0.30
C TRP A 126 -3.69 11.22 -0.71
N LEU A 127 -3.76 9.98 -1.23
CA LEU A 127 -2.61 9.10 -1.38
C LEU A 127 -1.59 9.59 -2.41
N PRO A 128 -1.98 9.97 -3.65
CA PRO A 128 -1.00 10.33 -4.68
C PRO A 128 -0.14 11.52 -4.26
N ASP A 129 -0.75 12.52 -3.64
CA ASP A 129 -0.05 13.74 -3.22
C ASP A 129 0.80 13.47 -1.98
N ALA A 130 0.28 12.76 -0.97
CA ALA A 130 1.04 12.37 0.21
C ALA A 130 2.27 11.53 -0.14
N TYR A 131 2.13 10.51 -1.02
CA TYR A 131 3.25 9.67 -1.42
C TYR A 131 4.27 10.43 -2.28
N THR A 132 3.82 11.34 -3.13
CA THR A 132 4.70 12.10 -4.04
C THR A 132 5.51 13.14 -3.28
N GLU A 133 4.90 13.83 -2.32
CA GLU A 133 5.54 14.94 -1.61
C GLU A 133 6.34 14.50 -0.37
N ALA A 134 6.00 13.40 0.29
CA ALA A 134 6.75 12.89 1.43
C ALA A 134 8.21 12.54 1.07
N PRO A 135 9.16 12.63 2.01
CA PRO A 135 10.49 12.07 1.83
C PRO A 135 10.43 10.57 1.51
N THR A 136 11.36 10.07 0.70
CA THR A 136 11.29 8.67 0.23
C THR A 136 11.22 7.62 1.32
N PRO A 137 11.98 7.70 2.44
CA PRO A 137 11.82 6.74 3.53
C PRO A 137 10.40 6.75 4.12
N ALA A 138 9.81 7.94 4.32
CA ALA A 138 8.43 8.06 4.77
C ALA A 138 7.45 7.47 3.76
N THR A 139 7.65 7.72 2.45
CA THR A 139 6.83 7.13 1.39
C THR A 139 6.93 5.60 1.39
N ALA A 140 8.13 5.04 1.58
CA ALA A 140 8.34 3.60 1.66
C ALA A 140 7.60 2.98 2.86
N MET A 141 7.63 3.61 4.03
CA MET A 141 6.88 3.19 5.21
C MET A 141 5.36 3.32 5.01
N MET A 142 4.90 4.42 4.43
CA MET A 142 3.48 4.63 4.14
C MET A 142 2.93 3.61 3.15
N SER A 143 3.63 3.38 2.06
CA SER A 143 3.20 2.44 1.01
C SER A 143 3.48 0.99 1.37
N GLY A 144 4.59 0.69 2.04
CA GLY A 144 5.00 -0.65 2.42
C GLY A 144 4.16 -1.25 3.54
N VAL A 145 3.88 -0.48 4.59
CA VAL A 145 3.25 -0.99 5.83
C VAL A 145 1.97 -0.25 6.20
N LEU A 146 1.97 1.10 6.24
CA LEU A 146 0.83 1.85 6.76
C LEU A 146 -0.46 1.58 5.98
N SER A 147 -0.43 1.53 4.65
CA SER A 147 -1.62 1.21 3.85
C SER A 147 -2.19 -0.18 4.14
N LYS A 148 -1.34 -1.13 4.54
CA LYS A 148 -1.75 -2.50 4.92
C LYS A 148 -2.48 -2.55 6.25
N THR A 149 -2.33 -1.55 7.12
CA THR A 149 -3.13 -1.47 8.35
C THR A 149 -4.62 -1.34 8.05
N GLY A 150 -4.99 -0.68 6.94
CA GLY A 150 -6.37 -0.63 6.46
C GLY A 150 -6.88 -2.00 5.99
N ALA A 151 -6.06 -2.72 5.19
CA ALA A 151 -6.39 -4.07 4.73
C ALA A 151 -6.52 -5.06 5.91
N TYR A 152 -5.56 -5.01 6.85
CA TYR A 152 -5.60 -5.81 8.08
C TYR A 152 -6.86 -5.52 8.91
N GLY A 153 -7.21 -4.23 9.06
CA GLY A 153 -8.43 -3.84 9.76
C GLY A 153 -9.69 -4.36 9.09
N LEU A 154 -9.78 -4.30 7.76
CA LEU A 154 -10.89 -4.87 7.00
C LEU A 154 -10.97 -6.38 7.13
N LEU A 155 -9.84 -7.08 7.11
CA LEU A 155 -9.81 -8.53 7.35
C LEU A 155 -10.31 -8.86 8.76
N ARG A 156 -9.64 -8.29 9.78
CA ARG A 156 -9.86 -8.68 11.18
C ARG A 156 -11.21 -8.22 11.73
N PHE A 157 -11.61 -7.00 11.43
CA PHE A 157 -12.84 -6.40 11.96
C PHE A 157 -13.97 -6.30 10.94
N GLY A 158 -13.68 -6.36 9.65
CA GLY A 158 -14.69 -6.37 8.61
C GLY A 158 -15.17 -7.78 8.30
N VAL A 159 -14.29 -8.62 7.79
CA VAL A 159 -14.64 -9.96 7.28
C VAL A 159 -14.84 -10.96 8.41
N LEU A 160 -13.90 -11.02 9.37
CA LEU A 160 -13.92 -12.05 10.41
C LEU A 160 -14.91 -11.75 11.54
N MET A 161 -15.10 -10.49 11.92
CA MET A 161 -15.98 -10.10 13.04
C MET A 161 -17.44 -9.95 12.62
N PHE A 162 -17.73 -9.57 11.36
CA PHE A 162 -19.09 -9.33 10.85
C PHE A 162 -19.37 -10.11 9.55
N PRO A 163 -19.32 -11.46 9.58
CA PRO A 163 -19.39 -12.26 8.37
C PRO A 163 -20.72 -12.10 7.59
N ASP A 164 -21.85 -11.90 8.28
CA ASP A 164 -23.13 -11.71 7.60
C ASP A 164 -23.21 -10.36 6.89
N ALA A 165 -22.77 -9.30 7.56
CA ALA A 165 -22.68 -7.99 6.92
C ALA A 165 -21.65 -7.99 5.79
N ALA A 166 -20.50 -8.67 5.95
CA ALA A 166 -19.48 -8.79 4.91
C ALA A 166 -20.04 -9.41 3.63
N ARG A 167 -20.91 -10.45 3.73
CA ARG A 167 -21.59 -11.04 2.56
C ARG A 167 -22.51 -10.05 1.84
N VAL A 168 -23.23 -9.22 2.60
CA VAL A 168 -24.12 -8.19 2.02
C VAL A 168 -23.31 -7.07 1.34
N PHE A 169 -22.18 -6.65 1.93
CA PHE A 169 -21.35 -5.58 1.42
C PHE A 169 -20.36 -6.04 0.33
N ALA A 170 -20.06 -7.34 0.23
CA ALA A 170 -19.09 -7.88 -0.70
C ALA A 170 -19.29 -7.42 -2.15
N PRO A 171 -20.48 -7.46 -2.76
CA PRO A 171 -20.65 -7.01 -4.14
C PRO A 171 -20.25 -5.55 -4.35
N TYR A 172 -20.55 -4.68 -3.38
CA TYR A 172 -20.23 -3.25 -3.47
C TYR A 172 -18.71 -3.02 -3.33
N ILE A 173 -18.05 -3.71 -2.40
CA ILE A 173 -16.61 -3.55 -2.20
C ILE A 173 -15.83 -4.18 -3.35
N LEU A 174 -16.27 -5.31 -3.90
CA LEU A 174 -15.71 -5.89 -5.13
C LEU A 174 -15.79 -4.90 -6.29
N ALA A 175 -16.94 -4.23 -6.48
CA ALA A 175 -17.09 -3.22 -7.52
C ALA A 175 -16.16 -2.01 -7.30
N LEU A 176 -16.03 -1.53 -6.06
CA LEU A 176 -15.11 -0.44 -5.72
C LEU A 176 -13.64 -0.84 -5.86
N GLY A 177 -13.29 -2.09 -5.53
CA GLY A 177 -11.94 -2.64 -5.74
C GLY A 177 -11.58 -2.72 -7.23
N VAL A 178 -12.49 -3.23 -8.06
CA VAL A 178 -12.32 -3.25 -9.52
C VAL A 178 -12.22 -1.82 -10.08
N ALA A 179 -13.07 -0.91 -9.62
CA ALA A 179 -12.99 0.50 -10.02
C ALA A 179 -11.64 1.13 -9.64
N ALA A 180 -11.13 0.84 -8.44
CA ALA A 180 -9.79 1.28 -8.01
C ALA A 180 -8.69 0.76 -8.94
N ILE A 181 -8.73 -0.52 -9.30
CA ILE A 181 -7.78 -1.16 -10.22
C ILE A 181 -7.74 -0.41 -11.56
N LEU A 182 -8.89 -0.30 -12.21
CA LEU A 182 -8.99 0.28 -13.56
C LEU A 182 -8.65 1.78 -13.56
N TYR A 183 -9.24 2.51 -12.63
CA TYR A 183 -9.01 3.96 -12.51
C TYR A 183 -7.52 4.26 -12.23
N ALA A 184 -6.93 3.59 -11.23
CA ALA A 184 -5.55 3.83 -10.86
C ALA A 184 -4.57 3.49 -11.99
N ALA A 185 -4.81 2.40 -12.72
CA ALA A 185 -3.95 2.00 -13.83
C ALA A 185 -3.99 3.01 -15.00
N ILE A 186 -5.18 3.50 -15.35
CA ILE A 186 -5.35 4.53 -16.41
C ILE A 186 -4.65 5.83 -15.98
N VAL A 187 -4.87 6.27 -14.75
CA VAL A 187 -4.28 7.50 -14.24
C VAL A 187 -2.75 7.35 -14.09
N ALA A 188 -2.25 6.19 -13.67
CA ALA A 188 -0.81 5.91 -13.61
C ALA A 188 -0.13 6.10 -14.97
N TYR A 189 -0.72 5.56 -16.04
CA TYR A 189 -0.19 5.71 -17.39
C TYR A 189 -0.09 7.16 -17.86
N ALA A 190 -1.00 8.02 -17.41
CA ALA A 190 -1.06 9.45 -17.77
C ALA A 190 -0.08 10.33 -16.96
N GLN A 191 0.63 9.79 -15.95
CA GLN A 191 1.54 10.61 -15.14
C GLN A 191 2.86 10.93 -15.86
N SER A 192 3.34 12.15 -15.65
CA SER A 192 4.68 12.60 -16.06
C SER A 192 5.72 12.48 -14.92
N ASP A 193 5.30 12.40 -13.66
CA ASP A 193 6.17 12.24 -12.49
C ASP A 193 6.32 10.74 -12.16
N MET A 194 7.58 10.25 -12.09
CA MET A 194 7.90 8.85 -11.78
C MET A 194 7.32 8.42 -10.43
N LYS A 195 7.45 9.26 -9.40
CA LYS A 195 7.01 8.93 -8.04
C LYS A 195 5.48 8.87 -7.96
N LYS A 196 4.80 9.76 -8.69
CA LYS A 196 3.34 9.79 -8.78
C LYS A 196 2.79 8.60 -9.56
N MET A 197 3.47 8.16 -10.63
CA MET A 197 3.12 6.94 -11.37
C MET A 197 3.20 5.71 -10.47
N VAL A 198 4.28 5.55 -9.69
CA VAL A 198 4.45 4.46 -8.73
C VAL A 198 3.40 4.53 -7.60
N ALA A 199 3.00 5.73 -7.16
CA ALA A 199 1.93 5.90 -6.18
C ALA A 199 0.57 5.40 -6.69
N TYR A 200 0.20 5.70 -7.94
CA TYR A 200 -1.02 5.17 -8.55
C TYR A 200 -0.94 3.67 -8.82
N SER A 201 0.25 3.14 -9.18
CA SER A 201 0.48 1.70 -9.24
C SER A 201 0.17 1.02 -7.91
N SER A 202 0.66 1.59 -6.80
CA SER A 202 0.34 1.09 -5.45
C SER A 202 -1.17 1.10 -5.19
N PHE A 203 -1.87 2.15 -5.58
CA PHE A 203 -3.32 2.23 -5.43
C PHE A 203 -4.07 1.13 -6.19
N SER A 204 -3.63 0.79 -7.40
CA SER A 204 -4.19 -0.33 -8.18
C SER A 204 -4.08 -1.66 -7.42
N HIS A 205 -2.92 -1.96 -6.85
CA HIS A 205 -2.71 -3.18 -6.05
C HIS A 205 -3.50 -3.20 -4.74
N MET A 206 -3.76 -2.02 -4.13
CA MET A 206 -4.66 -1.94 -2.97
C MET A 206 -6.09 -2.32 -3.36
N GLY A 207 -6.55 -1.96 -4.57
CA GLY A 207 -7.81 -2.45 -5.13
C GLY A 207 -7.85 -3.97 -5.27
N MET A 208 -6.75 -4.59 -5.72
CA MET A 208 -6.63 -6.05 -5.81
C MET A 208 -6.73 -6.72 -4.43
N ILE A 209 -6.08 -6.15 -3.41
CA ILE A 209 -6.18 -6.65 -2.03
C ILE A 209 -7.64 -6.56 -1.53
N ALA A 210 -8.33 -5.45 -1.78
CA ALA A 210 -9.74 -5.29 -1.42
C ALA A 210 -10.62 -6.34 -2.11
N VAL A 211 -10.41 -6.61 -3.40
CA VAL A 211 -11.09 -7.68 -4.13
C VAL A 211 -10.84 -9.02 -3.44
N GLY A 212 -9.59 -9.38 -3.16
CA GLY A 212 -9.25 -10.65 -2.52
C GLY A 212 -9.95 -10.86 -1.18
N LEU A 213 -9.93 -9.85 -0.30
CA LEU A 213 -10.58 -9.90 1.01
C LEU A 213 -12.10 -10.13 0.92
N PHE A 214 -12.77 -9.50 -0.06
CA PHE A 214 -14.22 -9.57 -0.20
C PHE A 214 -14.73 -10.59 -1.21
N THR A 215 -13.85 -11.45 -1.74
CA THR A 215 -14.29 -12.71 -2.34
C THR A 215 -14.90 -13.64 -1.28
N LEU A 216 -14.49 -13.49 -0.02
CA LEU A 216 -14.89 -14.34 1.13
C LEU A 216 -14.58 -15.82 0.89
N THR A 217 -13.58 -16.11 0.05
CA THR A 217 -13.06 -17.47 -0.21
C THR A 217 -11.69 -17.60 0.45
N ALA A 218 -11.28 -18.82 0.80
CA ALA A 218 -9.97 -19.06 1.40
C ALA A 218 -8.85 -18.57 0.49
N GLU A 219 -8.88 -18.96 -0.79
CA GLU A 219 -7.87 -18.58 -1.78
C GLU A 219 -7.77 -17.06 -1.97
N GLY A 220 -8.93 -16.38 -1.98
CA GLY A 220 -8.96 -14.91 -2.14
C GLY A 220 -8.40 -14.18 -0.93
N ILE A 221 -8.70 -14.65 0.29
CA ILE A 221 -8.19 -14.08 1.54
C ILE A 221 -6.68 -14.33 1.66
N ASP A 222 -6.23 -15.57 1.43
CA ASP A 222 -4.80 -15.91 1.45
C ASP A 222 -4.02 -15.13 0.41
N GLY A 223 -4.60 -14.99 -0.79
CA GLY A 223 -4.06 -14.15 -1.86
C GLY A 223 -3.94 -12.70 -1.46
N ALA A 224 -4.96 -12.14 -0.79
CA ALA A 224 -4.92 -10.77 -0.30
C ALA A 224 -3.83 -10.57 0.77
N ILE A 225 -3.70 -11.49 1.73
CA ILE A 225 -2.66 -11.44 2.77
C ILE A 225 -1.28 -11.55 2.11
N PHE A 226 -1.10 -12.50 1.20
CA PHE A 226 0.16 -12.66 0.48
C PHE A 226 0.51 -11.42 -0.34
N GLN A 227 -0.48 -10.82 -1.02
CA GLN A 227 -0.30 -9.60 -1.79
C GLN A 227 0.03 -8.39 -0.90
N MET A 228 -0.53 -8.30 0.31
CA MET A 228 -0.12 -7.26 1.28
C MET A 228 1.39 -7.32 1.58
N LEU A 229 1.92 -8.51 1.82
CA LEU A 229 3.34 -8.71 2.14
C LEU A 229 4.22 -8.43 0.91
N SER A 230 3.92 -9.09 -0.22
CA SER A 230 4.71 -8.97 -1.45
C SER A 230 4.72 -7.53 -1.98
N HIS A 231 3.54 -6.92 -2.12
CA HIS A 231 3.43 -5.53 -2.56
C HIS A 231 4.16 -4.59 -1.60
N GLY A 232 4.13 -4.84 -0.29
CA GLY A 232 4.86 -4.04 0.69
C GLY A 232 6.35 -3.95 0.39
N VAL A 233 6.98 -5.09 0.08
CA VAL A 233 8.39 -5.19 -0.27
C VAL A 233 8.69 -4.53 -1.62
N VAL A 234 7.91 -4.88 -2.64
CA VAL A 234 8.14 -4.42 -4.02
C VAL A 234 7.94 -2.91 -4.16
N ILE A 235 6.88 -2.36 -3.57
CA ILE A 235 6.58 -0.93 -3.70
C ILE A 235 7.60 -0.06 -2.95
N ALA A 236 8.06 -0.48 -1.78
CA ALA A 236 9.11 0.22 -1.05
C ALA A 236 10.40 0.26 -1.87
N ALA A 237 10.79 -0.88 -2.46
CA ALA A 237 11.96 -0.97 -3.35
C ALA A 237 11.83 -0.08 -4.60
N LEU A 238 10.66 -0.04 -5.23
CA LEU A 238 10.41 0.86 -6.38
C LEU A 238 10.54 2.33 -5.99
N PHE A 239 10.03 2.75 -4.84
CA PHE A 239 10.23 4.12 -4.38
C PHE A 239 11.70 4.46 -4.11
N PHE A 240 12.48 3.52 -3.57
CA PHE A 240 13.94 3.71 -3.43
C PHE A 240 14.65 3.78 -4.79
N CYS A 241 14.28 2.96 -5.77
CA CYS A 241 14.82 3.05 -7.12
C CYS A 241 14.51 4.41 -7.78
N VAL A 242 13.25 4.86 -7.68
CA VAL A 242 12.84 6.19 -8.19
C VAL A 242 13.60 7.30 -7.50
N ALA A 243 13.78 7.22 -6.17
CA ALA A 243 14.53 8.22 -5.42
C ALA A 243 16.01 8.25 -5.81
N ALA A 244 16.63 7.11 -6.04
CA ALA A 244 18.03 7.02 -6.44
C ALA A 244 18.28 7.72 -7.79
N VAL A 245 17.34 7.61 -8.75
CA VAL A 245 17.38 8.35 -10.01
C VAL A 245 17.10 9.82 -9.78
N ALA A 246 15.96 10.13 -9.13
CA ALA A 246 15.48 11.50 -8.98
C ALA A 246 16.45 12.40 -8.21
N TRP A 247 17.11 11.88 -7.18
CA TRP A 247 18.07 12.63 -6.38
C TRP A 247 19.34 12.99 -7.18
N ARG A 248 19.80 12.07 -8.04
CA ARG A 248 21.00 12.29 -8.87
C ARG A 248 20.71 13.14 -10.10
N ALA A 249 19.55 12.96 -10.70
CA ALA A 249 19.13 13.71 -11.89
C ALA A 249 18.47 15.07 -11.56
N GLU A 250 18.20 15.33 -10.27
CA GLU A 250 17.49 16.52 -9.77
C GLU A 250 16.12 16.74 -10.40
N THR A 251 15.52 15.67 -10.92
CA THR A 251 14.19 15.70 -11.54
C THR A 251 13.46 14.36 -11.38
N ARG A 252 12.12 14.43 -11.29
CA ARG A 252 11.22 13.28 -11.31
C ARG A 252 10.46 13.17 -12.62
N ASP A 253 10.65 14.14 -13.54
CA ASP A 253 9.94 14.16 -14.81
C ASP A 253 10.45 13.06 -15.74
N ILE A 254 9.53 12.17 -16.14
CA ILE A 254 9.81 11.03 -17.02
C ILE A 254 10.32 11.49 -18.38
N ASP A 255 9.80 12.61 -18.89
CA ASP A 255 10.18 13.12 -20.21
C ASP A 255 11.54 13.83 -20.23
N ALA A 256 11.99 14.30 -19.09
CA ALA A 256 13.32 14.87 -18.93
C ALA A 256 14.42 13.82 -18.83
N LEU A 257 14.07 12.57 -18.56
CA LEU A 257 14.99 11.44 -18.36
C LEU A 257 15.10 10.55 -19.60
N GLY A 258 16.21 9.84 -19.73
CA GLY A 258 16.43 8.81 -20.75
C GLY A 258 17.86 8.27 -20.69
N GLY A 259 18.03 6.98 -21.00
CA GLY A 259 19.35 6.34 -21.05
C GLY A 259 20.04 6.12 -19.71
N VAL A 260 19.30 6.15 -18.58
CA VAL A 260 19.85 5.96 -17.22
C VAL A 260 20.58 4.63 -17.08
N ALA A 261 20.14 3.57 -17.79
CA ALA A 261 20.77 2.26 -17.73
C ALA A 261 22.25 2.24 -18.17
N ARG A 262 22.68 3.19 -18.99
CA ARG A 262 24.09 3.30 -19.41
C ARG A 262 25.00 3.76 -18.27
N GLN A 263 24.49 4.58 -17.39
CA GLN A 263 25.23 5.18 -16.28
C GLN A 263 25.02 4.42 -14.96
N MET A 264 23.85 3.85 -14.78
CA MET A 264 23.43 3.15 -13.56
C MET A 264 22.97 1.71 -13.87
N PRO A 265 23.86 0.82 -14.34
CA PRO A 265 23.48 -0.53 -14.75
C PRO A 265 22.97 -1.39 -13.58
N ILE A 266 23.57 -1.29 -12.38
CA ILE A 266 23.14 -2.05 -11.19
C ILE A 266 21.74 -1.60 -10.76
N LEU A 267 21.50 -0.29 -10.68
CA LEU A 267 20.16 0.22 -10.38
C LEU A 267 19.16 -0.28 -11.42
N SER A 268 19.51 -0.24 -12.70
CA SER A 268 18.60 -0.63 -13.77
C SER A 268 18.23 -2.10 -13.71
N LEU A 269 19.15 -2.97 -13.32
CA LEU A 269 18.88 -4.39 -13.10
C LEU A 269 17.90 -4.61 -11.95
N LEU A 270 18.13 -3.95 -10.80
CA LEU A 270 17.25 -4.05 -9.64
C LEU A 270 15.88 -3.41 -9.91
N ALA A 271 15.84 -2.25 -10.57
CA ALA A 271 14.61 -1.61 -10.98
C ALA A 271 13.80 -2.48 -11.95
N MET A 272 14.47 -3.22 -12.86
CA MET A 272 13.79 -4.19 -13.74
C MET A 272 13.14 -5.30 -12.94
N LEU A 273 13.86 -5.88 -11.98
CA LEU A 273 13.33 -6.94 -11.12
C LEU A 273 12.07 -6.47 -10.38
N PHE A 274 12.12 -5.29 -9.74
CA PHE A 274 10.96 -4.77 -9.00
C PHE A 274 9.82 -4.32 -9.92
N THR A 275 10.14 -3.79 -11.11
CA THR A 275 9.15 -3.49 -12.14
C THR A 275 8.42 -4.76 -12.59
N MET A 276 9.16 -5.83 -12.88
CA MET A 276 8.59 -7.12 -13.25
C MET A 276 7.79 -7.75 -12.12
N ALA A 277 8.27 -7.64 -10.88
CA ALA A 277 7.53 -8.08 -9.70
C ALA A 277 6.22 -7.30 -9.52
N ASN A 278 6.22 -5.99 -9.75
CA ASN A 278 5.03 -5.16 -9.67
C ASN A 278 4.00 -5.47 -10.78
N VAL A 279 4.44 -5.99 -11.91
CA VAL A 279 3.56 -6.45 -13.02
C VAL A 279 3.00 -7.85 -12.75
N GLY A 280 3.54 -8.58 -11.78
CA GLY A 280 3.13 -9.96 -11.49
C GLY A 280 3.87 -10.98 -12.37
N LEU A 281 5.19 -10.84 -12.55
CA LEU A 281 5.99 -11.84 -13.25
C LEU A 281 6.05 -13.15 -12.45
N PRO A 282 5.77 -14.33 -13.06
CA PRO A 282 5.98 -15.62 -12.42
C PRO A 282 7.40 -15.77 -11.85
N GLY A 283 7.51 -16.29 -10.61
CA GLY A 283 8.75 -16.34 -9.85
C GLY A 283 8.98 -15.16 -8.93
N THR A 284 8.04 -14.20 -8.86
CA THR A 284 8.01 -13.11 -7.88
C THR A 284 6.80 -13.22 -6.97
N GLY A 285 6.89 -12.64 -5.77
CA GLY A 285 5.82 -12.76 -4.78
C GLY A 285 4.48 -12.18 -5.23
N SER A 286 4.47 -11.05 -5.95
CA SER A 286 3.21 -10.43 -6.38
C SER A 286 2.39 -11.33 -7.31
N PHE A 287 3.04 -12.12 -8.17
CA PHE A 287 2.34 -13.10 -9.01
C PHE A 287 1.54 -14.11 -8.18
N VAL A 288 2.13 -14.63 -7.11
CA VAL A 288 1.45 -15.61 -6.24
C VAL A 288 0.23 -14.99 -5.58
N GLY A 289 0.37 -13.80 -5.00
CA GLY A 289 -0.74 -13.08 -4.36
C GLY A 289 -1.87 -12.77 -5.35
N GLU A 290 -1.54 -12.21 -6.51
CA GLU A 290 -2.53 -11.86 -7.54
C GLU A 290 -3.23 -13.11 -8.09
N LEU A 291 -2.49 -14.19 -8.36
CA LEU A 291 -3.07 -15.44 -8.85
C LEU A 291 -4.09 -16.01 -7.86
N LEU A 292 -3.76 -16.07 -6.57
CA LEU A 292 -4.67 -16.56 -5.53
C LEU A 292 -5.92 -15.67 -5.42
N VAL A 293 -5.76 -14.34 -5.47
CA VAL A 293 -6.92 -13.42 -5.50
C VAL A 293 -7.81 -13.70 -6.71
N LEU A 294 -7.23 -13.89 -7.89
CA LEU A 294 -7.99 -14.19 -9.10
C LEU A 294 -8.70 -15.54 -9.02
N MET A 295 -8.06 -16.56 -8.44
CA MET A 295 -8.72 -17.86 -8.19
C MET A 295 -9.93 -17.69 -7.28
N GLY A 296 -9.81 -16.96 -6.17
CA GLY A 296 -10.94 -16.62 -5.31
C GLY A 296 -12.02 -15.83 -6.04
N ALA A 297 -11.65 -14.85 -6.87
CA ALA A 297 -12.58 -14.02 -7.62
C ALA A 297 -13.38 -14.81 -8.67
N VAL A 298 -12.79 -15.82 -9.32
CA VAL A 298 -13.51 -16.71 -10.28
C VAL A 298 -14.65 -17.45 -9.60
N HIS A 299 -14.49 -17.87 -8.34
CA HIS A 299 -15.57 -18.55 -7.58
C HIS A 299 -16.76 -17.63 -7.30
N VAL A 300 -16.52 -16.30 -7.25
CA VAL A 300 -17.59 -15.32 -6.99
C VAL A 300 -18.22 -14.82 -8.30
N SER A 301 -17.39 -14.41 -9.25
CA SER A 301 -17.82 -13.89 -10.55
C SER A 301 -16.69 -13.85 -11.56
N LEU A 302 -16.94 -14.46 -12.72
CA LEU A 302 -15.99 -14.40 -13.83
C LEU A 302 -15.68 -12.97 -14.26
N TRP A 303 -16.69 -12.08 -14.22
CA TRP A 303 -16.50 -10.68 -14.58
C TRP A 303 -15.58 -9.95 -13.61
N VAL A 304 -15.74 -10.17 -12.31
CA VAL A 304 -14.83 -9.62 -11.30
C VAL A 304 -13.41 -10.13 -11.53
N ALA A 305 -13.24 -11.41 -11.78
CA ALA A 305 -11.93 -12.02 -12.04
C ALA A 305 -11.27 -11.45 -13.31
N LEU A 306 -12.01 -11.31 -14.41
CA LEU A 306 -11.50 -10.74 -15.66
C LEU A 306 -11.11 -9.27 -15.51
N LEU A 307 -11.95 -8.47 -14.87
CA LEU A 307 -11.67 -7.06 -14.65
C LEU A 307 -10.52 -6.85 -13.65
N ALA A 308 -10.49 -7.61 -12.56
CA ALA A 308 -9.35 -7.59 -11.63
C ALA A 308 -8.07 -8.07 -12.30
N GLY A 309 -8.13 -9.15 -13.10
CA GLY A 309 -6.98 -9.68 -13.84
C GLY A 309 -6.40 -8.71 -14.88
N SER A 310 -7.16 -7.72 -15.32
CA SER A 310 -6.63 -6.64 -16.17
C SER A 310 -5.50 -5.84 -15.52
N THR A 311 -5.36 -5.91 -14.18
CA THR A 311 -4.22 -5.32 -13.45
C THR A 311 -2.89 -5.74 -14.03
N MET A 312 -2.70 -7.03 -14.36
CA MET A 312 -1.45 -7.56 -14.91
C MET A 312 -1.14 -6.93 -16.28
N ILE A 313 -2.15 -6.76 -17.14
CA ILE A 313 -2.00 -6.16 -18.47
C ILE A 313 -1.73 -4.66 -18.35
N LEU A 314 -2.58 -3.95 -17.62
CA LEU A 314 -2.47 -2.50 -17.43
C LEU A 314 -1.21 -2.15 -16.65
N GLY A 315 -0.86 -2.96 -15.64
CA GLY A 315 0.39 -2.86 -14.89
C GLY A 315 1.62 -2.94 -15.80
N ALA A 316 1.63 -3.90 -16.71
CA ALA A 316 2.69 -4.01 -17.71
C ALA A 316 2.77 -2.77 -18.59
N VAL A 317 1.63 -2.24 -19.04
CA VAL A 317 1.61 -1.06 -19.92
C VAL A 317 2.26 0.16 -19.26
N TYR A 318 1.86 0.55 -18.05
CA TYR A 318 2.41 1.76 -17.44
C TYR A 318 3.81 1.53 -16.86
N MET A 319 4.08 0.38 -16.23
CA MET A 319 5.38 0.12 -15.62
C MET A 319 6.49 -0.08 -16.66
N LEU A 320 6.24 -0.83 -17.74
CA LEU A 320 7.22 -1.00 -18.82
C LEU A 320 7.38 0.30 -19.63
N SER A 321 6.33 1.12 -19.74
CA SER A 321 6.45 2.46 -20.32
C SER A 321 7.39 3.34 -19.50
N LEU A 322 7.26 3.35 -18.16
CA LEU A 322 8.16 4.05 -17.25
C LEU A 322 9.59 3.54 -17.43
N TYR A 323 9.78 2.23 -17.35
CA TYR A 323 11.08 1.59 -17.46
C TYR A 323 11.77 1.97 -18.79
N ARG A 324 11.04 1.81 -19.92
CA ARG A 324 11.55 2.14 -21.25
C ARG A 324 11.92 3.61 -21.39
N ARG A 325 11.08 4.54 -20.91
CA ARG A 325 11.28 5.99 -21.10
C ARG A 325 12.42 6.51 -20.26
N VAL A 326 12.60 6.02 -19.03
CA VAL A 326 13.62 6.50 -18.08
C VAL A 326 14.95 5.77 -18.27
N LEU A 327 14.94 4.44 -18.33
CA LEU A 327 16.19 3.67 -18.30
C LEU A 327 16.78 3.46 -19.67
N PHE A 328 15.97 3.34 -20.71
CA PHE A 328 16.44 3.18 -22.09
C PHE A 328 16.33 4.50 -22.89
N GLY A 329 16.71 4.40 -24.18
CA GLY A 329 16.69 5.53 -25.10
C GLY A 329 17.99 6.34 -25.09
N GLY A 330 17.93 7.54 -25.68
CA GLY A 330 19.06 8.47 -25.71
C GLY A 330 19.30 9.13 -24.34
N VAL A 331 20.56 9.32 -24.01
CA VAL A 331 20.93 10.06 -22.78
C VAL A 331 20.44 11.52 -22.90
N LYS A 332 19.67 11.96 -21.92
CA LYS A 332 19.09 13.31 -21.88
C LYS A 332 19.65 14.11 -20.68
N GLY A 333 19.80 15.41 -20.86
CA GLY A 333 20.16 16.34 -19.80
C GLY A 333 21.40 15.90 -19.00
N THR A 334 21.31 15.94 -17.70
CA THR A 334 22.37 15.61 -16.73
C THR A 334 22.63 14.12 -16.55
N VAL A 335 21.85 13.23 -17.20
CA VAL A 335 21.93 11.78 -17.03
C VAL A 335 23.33 11.22 -17.34
N GLY A 336 24.07 11.83 -18.26
CA GLY A 336 25.43 11.41 -18.63
C GLY A 336 26.47 11.47 -17.50
N LEU A 337 26.18 12.13 -16.39
CA LEU A 337 27.08 12.32 -15.24
C LEU A 337 26.66 11.51 -13.99
N LEU A 338 25.59 10.69 -14.08
CA LEU A 338 25.08 9.97 -12.93
C LEU A 338 26.06 8.86 -12.50
N ARG A 339 26.19 8.67 -11.17
CA ARG A 339 26.92 7.53 -10.58
C ARG A 339 25.92 6.45 -10.19
N ASP A 340 26.32 5.19 -10.34
CA ASP A 340 25.49 4.04 -9.93
C ASP A 340 25.33 3.97 -8.40
N LEU A 341 24.61 2.96 -7.93
CA LEU A 341 24.29 2.76 -6.55
C LEU A 341 25.52 2.68 -5.64
N THR A 342 25.43 3.34 -4.50
CA THR A 342 26.41 3.20 -3.42
C THR A 342 26.23 1.86 -2.68
N ALA A 343 27.25 1.44 -1.91
CA ALA A 343 27.16 0.24 -1.09
C ALA A 343 26.00 0.30 -0.07
N GLY A 344 25.70 1.48 0.48
CA GLY A 344 24.57 1.68 1.39
C GLY A 344 23.22 1.48 0.71
N GLU A 345 23.03 2.01 -0.50
CA GLU A 345 21.81 1.81 -1.29
C GLU A 345 21.63 0.35 -1.72
N MET A 346 22.73 -0.34 -2.09
CA MET A 346 22.71 -1.76 -2.38
C MET A 346 22.36 -2.60 -1.14
N ALA A 347 22.85 -2.22 0.04
CA ALA A 347 22.51 -2.90 1.30
C ALA A 347 21.01 -2.85 1.64
N VAL A 348 20.27 -1.87 1.10
CA VAL A 348 18.81 -1.79 1.21
C VAL A 348 18.11 -2.58 0.08
N LEU A 349 18.51 -2.35 -1.17
CA LEU A 349 17.79 -2.88 -2.33
C LEU A 349 18.02 -4.39 -2.55
N VAL A 350 19.23 -4.89 -2.30
CA VAL A 350 19.55 -6.32 -2.54
C VAL A 350 18.76 -7.26 -1.62
N PRO A 351 18.64 -7.02 -0.30
CA PRO A 351 17.78 -7.84 0.54
C PRO A 351 16.31 -7.83 0.10
N LEU A 352 15.77 -6.67 -0.32
CA LEU A 352 14.41 -6.58 -0.85
C LEU A 352 14.25 -7.40 -2.14
N ALA A 353 15.27 -7.41 -3.01
CA ALA A 353 15.29 -8.24 -4.22
C ALA A 353 15.29 -9.74 -3.88
N VAL A 354 16.11 -10.15 -2.92
CA VAL A 354 16.16 -11.55 -2.45
C VAL A 354 14.81 -11.98 -1.88
N VAL A 355 14.19 -11.16 -1.03
CA VAL A 355 12.87 -11.45 -0.45
C VAL A 355 11.80 -11.53 -1.54
N THR A 356 11.82 -10.63 -2.52
CA THR A 356 10.87 -10.64 -3.65
C THR A 356 10.92 -11.95 -4.43
N LEU A 357 12.13 -12.45 -4.72
CA LEU A 357 12.32 -13.74 -5.41
C LEU A 357 11.98 -14.91 -4.49
N TRP A 358 12.39 -14.87 -3.24
CA TRP A 358 12.07 -15.93 -2.28
C TRP A 358 10.55 -16.13 -2.11
N MET A 359 9.80 -15.06 -1.97
CA MET A 359 8.34 -15.10 -1.92
C MET A 359 7.72 -15.73 -3.17
N GLY A 360 8.32 -15.50 -4.35
CA GLY A 360 7.82 -16.05 -5.61
C GLY A 360 8.20 -17.50 -5.87
N VAL A 361 9.41 -17.90 -5.48
CA VAL A 361 9.93 -19.26 -5.73
C VAL A 361 9.51 -20.26 -4.65
N HIS A 362 9.39 -19.78 -3.40
CA HIS A 362 9.05 -20.62 -2.26
C HIS A 362 7.93 -19.99 -1.41
N PRO A 363 6.71 -19.80 -1.96
CA PRO A 363 5.62 -19.12 -1.29
C PRO A 363 5.17 -19.85 -0.01
N SER A 364 5.32 -21.16 0.07
CA SER A 364 4.91 -21.97 1.22
C SER A 364 5.60 -21.56 2.55
N THR A 365 6.75 -20.91 2.50
CA THR A 365 7.40 -20.35 3.70
C THR A 365 6.52 -19.29 4.36
N PHE A 366 5.76 -18.55 3.57
CA PHE A 366 4.93 -17.44 4.03
C PHE A 366 3.46 -17.86 4.22
N THR A 367 2.91 -18.69 3.32
CA THR A 367 1.50 -19.11 3.40
C THR A 367 1.20 -20.00 4.61
N ARG A 368 2.18 -20.78 5.08
CA ARG A 368 2.05 -21.55 6.33
C ARG A 368 1.82 -20.70 7.59
N LEU A 369 2.05 -19.39 7.50
CA LEU A 369 1.78 -18.47 8.60
C LEU A 369 0.32 -17.98 8.63
N PHE A 370 -0.47 -18.31 7.61
CA PHE A 370 -1.87 -17.89 7.50
C PHE A 370 -2.83 -18.91 8.13
N ASP A 371 -2.38 -20.18 8.27
CA ASP A 371 -3.06 -21.25 8.98
C ASP A 371 -2.98 -21.03 10.52
#